data_b033400efa8095d9b8ed75e0cfe473ef
#
_entry.id   b033400efa8095d9b8ed75e0cfe473ef
#
_cell.length_a   1.000
_cell.length_b   1.000
_cell.length_c   1.000
_cell.angle_alpha   90.00
_cell.angle_beta   90.00
_cell.angle_gamma   90.00
#
_symmetry.space_group_name_H-M   'P 1'
#
loop_
_entity.id
_entity.type
_entity.pdbx_description
1 polymer ?
#
loop_
_entity_poly.entity_id
_entity_poly.type
_entity_poly.pdbx_seq_one_letter_code
_entity_poly.pdbx_strand_id
1 'polypeptide(L)'
;MLTAGDFKNGVTFEMEGKVYQVIEFQHVKPGKGAAFVRTKYRDVMTGAIREQSFNPTAKFENAVIERRELQYSYDDGDLYHFMDTETWEETLISRDMVGDNFKFVKEEMMCKIISYKGNIFGIEPPTFVELAITDTEPGVRGDTATNVTKVATLETGATIRVPIFINTDDVIKVDTRTGEYLSRA
;
A
#
# COMPACT_ATOMS: atom_id res chain seq x y z
N MET A 1 1.54 -23.45 -11.69
CA MET A 1 0.41 -24.10 -10.96
C MET A 1 0.88 -24.42 -9.54
N LEU A 2 0.11 -24.04 -8.54
CA LEU A 2 0.40 -24.32 -7.13
C LEU A 2 -0.73 -25.12 -6.49
N THR A 3 -0.45 -25.79 -5.39
CA THR A 3 -1.48 -26.47 -4.59
C THR A 3 -1.80 -25.68 -3.34
N ALA A 4 -2.95 -25.93 -2.73
CA ALA A 4 -3.28 -25.32 -1.43
C ALA A 4 -2.25 -25.70 -0.34
N GLY A 5 -1.59 -26.84 -0.49
CA GLY A 5 -0.50 -27.26 0.38
C GLY A 5 0.74 -26.35 0.32
N ASP A 6 0.90 -25.61 -0.78
CA ASP A 6 2.00 -24.67 -1.01
C ASP A 6 1.69 -23.25 -0.52
N PHE A 7 0.51 -22.99 0.02
CA PHE A 7 0.10 -21.66 0.44
C PHE A 7 1.00 -21.11 1.55
N LYS A 8 1.40 -19.87 1.36
CA LYS A 8 2.14 -19.04 2.32
C LYS A 8 1.54 -17.64 2.31
N ASN A 9 1.72 -16.90 3.39
CA ASN A 9 1.28 -15.49 3.44
C ASN A 9 1.91 -14.69 2.30
N GLY A 10 1.08 -13.93 1.60
CA GLY A 10 1.48 -13.13 0.46
C GLY A 10 1.46 -13.83 -0.90
N VAL A 11 1.29 -15.15 -0.93
CA VAL A 11 1.15 -15.89 -2.21
C VAL A 11 -0.13 -15.47 -2.92
N THR A 12 -0.04 -15.24 -4.23
CA THR A 12 -1.18 -14.89 -5.09
C THR A 12 -1.56 -16.08 -5.97
N PHE A 13 -2.86 -16.31 -6.10
CA PHE A 13 -3.42 -17.38 -6.89
C PHE A 13 -4.70 -16.95 -7.62
N GLU A 14 -4.99 -17.61 -8.73
CA GLU A 14 -6.22 -17.40 -9.49
C GLU A 14 -7.26 -18.48 -9.14
N MET A 15 -8.46 -18.05 -8.89
CA MET A 15 -9.62 -18.91 -8.67
C MET A 15 -10.87 -18.23 -9.26
N GLU A 16 -11.61 -18.97 -10.10
CA GLU A 16 -12.83 -18.47 -10.75
C GLU A 16 -12.62 -17.16 -11.53
N GLY A 17 -11.47 -17.01 -12.17
CA GLY A 17 -11.12 -15.83 -12.96
C GLY A 17 -10.75 -14.57 -12.13
N LYS A 18 -10.60 -14.73 -10.83
CA LYS A 18 -10.20 -13.66 -9.91
C LYS A 18 -8.86 -13.95 -9.25
N VAL A 19 -8.13 -12.91 -8.92
CA VAL A 19 -6.86 -12.99 -8.21
C VAL A 19 -7.07 -12.78 -6.73
N TYR A 20 -6.52 -13.68 -5.95
CA TYR A 20 -6.55 -13.65 -4.50
C TYR A 20 -5.14 -13.69 -3.92
N GLN A 21 -4.97 -13.06 -2.77
CA GLN A 21 -3.74 -13.11 -1.99
C GLN A 21 -4.00 -13.78 -0.65
N VAL A 22 -3.16 -14.77 -0.32
CA VAL A 22 -3.22 -15.43 0.99
C VAL A 22 -2.77 -14.46 2.08
N ILE A 23 -3.64 -14.24 3.07
CA ILE A 23 -3.34 -13.42 4.26
C ILE A 23 -2.86 -14.31 5.40
N GLU A 24 -3.55 -15.43 5.60
CA GLU A 24 -3.29 -16.36 6.68
C GLU A 24 -3.65 -17.78 6.24
N PHE A 25 -2.88 -18.76 6.66
CA PHE A 25 -3.15 -20.15 6.34
C PHE A 25 -2.82 -21.06 7.55
N GLN A 26 -3.52 -22.17 7.63
CA GLN A 26 -3.30 -23.18 8.65
C GLN A 26 -3.50 -24.58 8.05
N HIS A 27 -2.47 -25.41 8.13
CA HIS A 27 -2.57 -26.82 7.81
C HIS A 27 -3.19 -27.57 8.98
N VAL A 28 -4.34 -28.19 8.76
CA VAL A 28 -5.06 -28.97 9.78
C VAL A 28 -5.07 -30.44 9.40
N LYS A 29 -4.56 -31.27 10.29
CA LYS A 29 -4.60 -32.73 10.19
C LYS A 29 -5.45 -33.25 11.35
N PRO A 30 -6.78 -33.41 11.15
CA PRO A 30 -7.64 -33.92 12.22
C PRO A 30 -7.31 -35.38 12.52
N GLY A 31 -7.51 -35.81 13.76
CA GLY A 31 -7.30 -37.21 14.18
C GLY A 31 -8.26 -38.20 13.48
N LYS A 32 -9.42 -37.72 13.06
CA LYS A 32 -10.40 -38.41 12.19
C LYS A 32 -10.81 -37.47 11.07
N GLY A 33 -10.70 -37.91 9.82
CA GLY A 33 -11.06 -37.13 8.64
C GLY A 33 -9.87 -36.73 7.78
N ALA A 34 -10.16 -36.10 6.64
CA ALA A 34 -9.15 -35.65 5.68
C ALA A 34 -8.45 -34.36 6.14
N ALA A 35 -7.15 -34.26 5.84
CA ALA A 35 -6.40 -33.03 6.03
C ALA A 35 -6.97 -31.90 5.16
N PHE A 36 -6.90 -30.68 5.66
CA PHE A 36 -7.32 -29.48 4.90
C PHE A 36 -6.43 -28.29 5.26
N VAL A 37 -6.44 -27.26 4.37
CA VAL A 37 -5.76 -26.01 4.59
C VAL A 37 -6.83 -24.92 4.78
N ARG A 38 -6.97 -24.46 6.00
CA ARG A 38 -7.81 -23.29 6.28
C ARG A 38 -7.09 -22.05 5.80
N THR A 39 -7.68 -21.32 4.88
CA THR A 39 -7.05 -20.19 4.22
C THR A 39 -7.90 -18.96 4.33
N LYS A 40 -7.32 -17.88 4.84
CA LYS A 40 -7.87 -16.54 4.79
C LYS A 40 -7.20 -15.80 3.65
N TYR A 41 -7.98 -15.30 2.73
CA TYR A 41 -7.47 -14.66 1.51
C TYR A 41 -8.27 -13.41 1.17
N ARG A 42 -7.62 -12.52 0.43
CA ARG A 42 -8.18 -11.25 0.01
C ARG A 42 -8.28 -11.21 -1.51
N ASP A 43 -9.43 -10.79 -2.01
CA ASP A 43 -9.59 -10.41 -3.41
C ASP A 43 -8.75 -9.16 -3.67
N VAL A 44 -7.76 -9.23 -4.56
CA VAL A 44 -6.83 -8.11 -4.80
C VAL A 44 -7.50 -6.94 -5.51
N MET A 45 -8.59 -7.18 -6.25
CA MET A 45 -9.33 -6.15 -6.97
C MET A 45 -10.30 -5.39 -6.07
N THR A 46 -11.00 -6.09 -5.19
CA THR A 46 -12.07 -5.51 -4.36
C THR A 46 -11.65 -5.28 -2.90
N GLY A 47 -10.58 -5.91 -2.47
CA GLY A 47 -10.13 -5.90 -1.07
C GLY A 47 -10.95 -6.80 -0.14
N ALA A 48 -12.00 -7.46 -0.63
CA ALA A 48 -12.86 -8.32 0.17
C ALA A 48 -12.09 -9.52 0.73
N ILE A 49 -12.22 -9.75 2.02
CA ILE A 49 -11.56 -10.86 2.73
C ILE A 49 -12.55 -12.01 2.87
N ARG A 50 -12.06 -13.22 2.58
CA ARG A 50 -12.80 -14.47 2.73
C ARG A 50 -11.97 -15.51 3.45
N GLU A 51 -12.65 -16.47 4.05
CA GLU A 51 -12.02 -17.64 4.67
C GLU A 51 -12.65 -18.91 4.11
N GLN A 52 -11.81 -19.87 3.71
CA GLN A 52 -12.25 -21.13 3.15
C GLN A 52 -11.23 -22.22 3.44
N SER A 53 -11.70 -23.45 3.60
CA SER A 53 -10.85 -24.62 3.71
C SER A 53 -10.70 -25.30 2.36
N PHE A 54 -9.49 -25.59 1.98
CA PHE A 54 -9.14 -26.26 0.74
C PHE A 54 -8.54 -27.63 1.00
N ASN A 55 -8.76 -28.56 0.08
CA ASN A 55 -8.00 -29.81 0.07
C ASN A 55 -6.52 -29.45 -0.20
N PRO A 56 -5.55 -30.02 0.51
CA PRO A 56 -4.14 -29.70 0.31
C PRO A 56 -3.65 -29.94 -1.13
N THR A 57 -4.28 -30.85 -1.84
CA THR A 57 -3.97 -31.17 -3.25
C THR A 57 -4.75 -30.35 -4.28
N ALA A 58 -5.65 -29.46 -3.82
CA ALA A 58 -6.38 -28.58 -4.73
C ALA A 58 -5.42 -27.69 -5.50
N LYS A 59 -5.56 -27.63 -6.81
CA LYS A 59 -4.66 -26.92 -7.71
C LYS A 59 -5.23 -25.57 -8.10
N PHE A 60 -4.33 -24.58 -8.15
CA PHE A 60 -4.65 -23.21 -8.55
C PHE A 60 -3.61 -22.71 -9.55
N GLU A 61 -4.03 -21.83 -10.45
CA GLU A 61 -3.08 -21.11 -11.30
C GLU A 61 -2.31 -20.07 -10.49
N ASN A 62 -1.02 -19.94 -10.77
CA ASN A 62 -0.23 -18.83 -10.23
C ASN A 62 -0.73 -17.53 -10.82
N ALA A 63 -1.02 -16.55 -9.98
CA ALA A 63 -1.29 -15.20 -10.43
C ALA A 63 0.00 -14.38 -10.36
N VAL A 64 0.58 -14.06 -11.53
CA VAL A 64 1.75 -13.19 -11.62
C VAL A 64 1.27 -11.75 -11.61
N ILE A 65 1.57 -11.04 -10.53
CA ILE A 65 1.30 -9.62 -10.38
C ILE A 65 2.47 -8.84 -10.98
N GLU A 66 2.20 -7.97 -11.93
CA GLU A 66 3.18 -7.07 -12.52
C GLU A 66 3.24 -5.77 -11.74
N ARG A 67 4.44 -5.29 -11.47
CA ARG A 67 4.72 -4.00 -10.86
C ARG A 67 5.59 -3.18 -11.80
N ARG A 68 5.10 -2.02 -12.21
CA ARG A 68 5.82 -1.09 -13.07
C ARG A 68 5.98 0.25 -12.38
N GLU A 69 7.19 0.80 -12.37
CA GLU A 69 7.45 2.13 -11.83
C GLU A 69 7.04 3.20 -12.82
N LEU A 70 6.14 4.08 -12.40
CA LEU A 70 5.74 5.26 -13.14
C LEU A 70 5.89 6.51 -12.26
N GLN A 71 6.21 7.62 -12.90
CA GLN A 71 6.31 8.92 -12.24
C GLN A 71 4.93 9.57 -12.14
N TYR A 72 4.55 10.00 -10.95
CA TYR A 72 3.35 10.80 -10.76
C TYR A 72 3.54 12.18 -11.38
N SER A 73 2.67 12.58 -12.30
CA SER A 73 2.74 13.86 -12.98
C SER A 73 1.84 14.91 -12.34
N TYR A 74 0.53 14.72 -12.38
CA TYR A 74 -0.44 15.64 -11.81
C TYR A 74 -1.83 15.03 -11.65
N ASP A 75 -2.68 15.75 -10.95
CA ASP A 75 -4.09 15.46 -10.74
C ASP A 75 -4.92 16.49 -11.54
N ASP A 76 -5.77 16.04 -12.45
CA ASP A 76 -6.64 16.90 -13.24
C ASP A 76 -8.02 17.17 -12.61
N GLY A 77 -8.24 16.61 -11.41
CA GLY A 77 -9.51 16.66 -10.67
C GLY A 77 -10.33 15.36 -10.78
N ASP A 78 -10.21 14.64 -11.87
CA ASP A 78 -10.91 13.38 -12.13
C ASP A 78 -9.96 12.17 -12.09
N LEU A 79 -8.79 12.32 -12.70
CA LEU A 79 -7.80 11.25 -12.86
C LEU A 79 -6.43 11.70 -12.39
N TYR A 80 -5.64 10.73 -11.94
CA TYR A 80 -4.22 10.90 -11.70
C TYR A 80 -3.43 10.52 -12.93
N HIS A 81 -2.50 11.39 -13.34
CA HIS A 81 -1.64 11.21 -14.50
C HIS A 81 -0.27 10.69 -14.06
N PHE A 82 0.12 9.56 -14.63
CA PHE A 82 1.42 8.94 -14.43
C PHE A 82 2.15 8.81 -15.76
N MET A 83 3.46 8.92 -15.74
CA MET A 83 4.29 8.85 -16.93
C MET A 83 5.42 7.83 -16.74
N ASP A 84 5.63 7.01 -17.76
CA ASP A 84 6.83 6.18 -17.89
C ASP A 84 7.99 7.09 -18.32
N THR A 85 9.02 7.20 -17.49
CA THR A 85 10.16 8.09 -17.75
C THR A 85 11.10 7.59 -18.85
N GLU A 86 10.95 6.34 -19.27
CA GLU A 86 11.73 5.74 -20.36
C GLU A 86 11.01 5.87 -21.72
N THR A 87 9.72 5.52 -21.73
CA THR A 87 8.92 5.48 -22.97
C THR A 87 8.12 6.76 -23.22
N TRP A 88 7.95 7.60 -22.21
CA TRP A 88 7.10 8.80 -22.21
C TRP A 88 5.61 8.51 -22.43
N GLU A 89 5.21 7.27 -22.23
CA GLU A 89 3.81 6.87 -22.26
C GLU A 89 3.10 7.33 -20.98
N GLU A 90 1.92 7.90 -21.17
CA GLU A 90 1.06 8.33 -20.07
C GLU A 90 0.07 7.23 -19.70
N THR A 91 -0.15 7.06 -18.40
CA THR A 91 -1.16 6.16 -17.85
C THR A 91 -2.08 6.95 -16.94
N LEU A 92 -3.38 6.82 -17.17
CA LEU A 92 -4.42 7.49 -16.39
C LEU A 92 -4.96 6.52 -15.34
N ILE A 93 -4.99 6.97 -14.09
CA ILE A 93 -5.42 6.18 -12.94
C ILE A 93 -6.61 6.86 -12.28
N SER A 94 -7.70 6.11 -12.08
CA SER A 94 -8.85 6.62 -11.37
C SER A 94 -8.58 6.77 -9.88
N ARG A 95 -9.31 7.68 -9.22
CA ARG A 95 -9.19 7.93 -7.78
C ARG A 95 -9.48 6.69 -6.93
N ASP A 96 -10.31 5.77 -7.43
CA ASP A 96 -10.68 4.54 -6.75
C ASP A 96 -9.52 3.53 -6.64
N MET A 97 -8.51 3.67 -7.48
CA MET A 97 -7.33 2.79 -7.53
C MET A 97 -6.27 3.13 -6.49
N VAL A 98 -6.34 4.32 -5.88
CA VAL A 98 -5.36 4.78 -4.91
C VAL A 98 -5.86 4.53 -3.48
N GLY A 99 -4.94 4.17 -2.59
CA GLY A 99 -5.21 4.05 -1.16
C GLY A 99 -5.09 5.39 -0.44
N ASP A 100 -5.40 5.38 0.86
CA ASP A 100 -5.28 6.55 1.73
C ASP A 100 -3.84 7.09 1.82
N ASN A 101 -2.86 6.24 1.67
CA ASN A 101 -1.43 6.62 1.68
C ASN A 101 -0.99 7.43 0.46
N PHE A 102 -1.81 7.54 -0.58
CA PHE A 102 -1.53 8.39 -1.74
C PHE A 102 -1.49 9.88 -1.38
N LYS A 103 -2.10 10.29 -0.28
CA LYS A 103 -2.04 11.66 0.27
C LYS A 103 -0.62 12.17 0.56
N PHE A 104 0.37 11.28 0.63
CA PHE A 104 1.78 11.61 0.83
C PHE A 104 2.57 11.74 -0.47
N VAL A 105 1.95 11.45 -1.61
CA VAL A 105 2.61 11.48 -2.92
C VAL A 105 2.52 12.89 -3.50
N LYS A 106 3.65 13.45 -3.88
CA LYS A 106 3.74 14.70 -4.64
C LYS A 106 4.20 14.45 -6.07
N GLU A 107 4.03 15.45 -6.93
CA GLU A 107 4.51 15.42 -8.32
C GLU A 107 5.99 14.99 -8.40
N GLU A 108 6.33 14.28 -9.46
CA GLU A 108 7.66 13.72 -9.75
C GLU A 108 8.06 12.51 -8.90
N MET A 109 7.29 12.09 -7.91
CA MET A 109 7.56 10.87 -7.17
C MET A 109 7.27 9.62 -8.01
N MET A 110 8.14 8.61 -7.87
CA MET A 110 7.97 7.31 -8.51
C MET A 110 7.05 6.42 -7.67
N CYS A 111 6.02 5.89 -8.30
CA CYS A 111 5.09 4.93 -7.69
C CYS A 111 5.11 3.62 -8.46
N LYS A 112 4.79 2.52 -7.80
CA LYS A 112 4.62 1.22 -8.45
C LYS A 112 3.15 1.02 -8.82
N ILE A 113 2.90 0.83 -10.10
CA ILE A 113 1.57 0.49 -10.62
C ILE A 113 1.45 -1.02 -10.65
N ILE A 114 0.41 -1.54 -10.00
CA ILE A 114 0.18 -2.97 -9.83
C ILE A 114 -0.90 -3.40 -10.80
N SER A 115 -0.58 -4.39 -11.63
CA SER A 115 -1.49 -4.92 -12.64
C SER A 115 -1.45 -6.44 -12.72
N TYR A 116 -2.53 -6.99 -13.27
CA TYR A 116 -2.65 -8.40 -13.59
C TYR A 116 -3.25 -8.55 -14.99
N LYS A 117 -2.54 -9.23 -15.89
CA LYS A 117 -2.98 -9.39 -17.30
C LYS A 117 -3.40 -8.06 -17.95
N GLY A 118 -2.61 -7.00 -17.72
CA GLY A 118 -2.87 -5.67 -18.26
C GLY A 118 -3.93 -4.85 -17.52
N ASN A 119 -4.62 -5.40 -16.54
CA ASN A 119 -5.61 -4.69 -15.72
C ASN A 119 -4.95 -4.11 -14.47
N ILE A 120 -4.94 -2.79 -14.36
CA ILE A 120 -4.40 -2.09 -13.19
C ILE A 120 -5.43 -2.19 -12.06
N PHE A 121 -4.97 -2.55 -10.86
CA PHE A 121 -5.83 -2.65 -9.69
C PHE A 121 -5.31 -1.93 -8.45
N GLY A 122 -4.13 -1.35 -8.51
CA GLY A 122 -3.60 -0.61 -7.38
C GLY A 122 -2.34 0.18 -7.69
N ILE A 123 -1.99 1.03 -6.74
CA ILE A 123 -0.78 1.84 -6.76
C ILE A 123 -0.10 1.69 -5.40
N GLU A 124 1.20 1.43 -5.42
CA GLU A 124 2.04 1.46 -4.23
C GLU A 124 2.90 2.73 -4.25
N PRO A 125 2.64 3.70 -3.38
CA PRO A 125 3.51 4.85 -3.19
C PRO A 125 4.90 4.42 -2.70
N PRO A 126 5.94 5.27 -2.83
CA PRO A 126 7.21 5.04 -2.16
C PRO A 126 6.98 4.80 -0.66
N THR A 127 7.70 3.85 -0.09
CA THR A 127 7.57 3.53 1.35
C THR A 127 7.94 4.71 2.22
N PHE A 128 8.98 5.44 1.83
CA PHE A 128 9.47 6.62 2.53
C PHE A 128 9.45 7.83 1.59
N VAL A 129 8.98 8.94 2.10
CA VAL A 129 8.94 10.20 1.37
C VAL A 129 9.52 11.33 2.21
N GLU A 130 10.08 12.33 1.54
CA GLU A 130 10.54 13.56 2.15
C GLU A 130 9.59 14.69 1.77
N LEU A 131 8.97 15.30 2.77
CA LEU A 131 7.94 16.32 2.59
C LEU A 131 8.21 17.52 3.50
N ALA A 132 8.00 18.71 2.96
CA ALA A 132 8.11 19.94 3.72
C ALA A 132 6.84 20.15 4.59
N ILE A 133 7.05 20.72 5.77
CA ILE A 133 5.98 21.20 6.64
C ILE A 133 5.53 22.58 6.15
N THR A 134 4.27 22.72 5.79
CA THR A 134 3.71 24.01 5.33
C THR A 134 3.06 24.78 6.44
N ASP A 135 2.55 24.10 7.48
CA ASP A 135 1.94 24.72 8.64
C ASP A 135 2.04 23.81 9.86
N THR A 136 2.39 24.40 11.00
CA THR A 136 2.35 23.73 12.29
C THR A 136 2.36 24.78 13.42
N GLU A 137 1.77 24.43 14.55
CA GLU A 137 1.81 25.27 15.72
C GLU A 137 3.22 25.37 16.31
N PRO A 138 3.61 26.52 16.87
CA PRO A 138 4.87 26.64 17.61
C PRO A 138 4.89 25.66 18.80
N GLY A 139 6.00 25.01 19.04
CA GLY A 139 6.19 24.20 20.24
C GLY A 139 6.14 25.07 21.49
N VAL A 140 5.33 24.69 22.48
CA VAL A 140 5.28 25.39 23.76
C VAL A 140 6.47 24.99 24.62
N ARG A 141 7.31 25.96 25.01
CA ARG A 141 8.38 25.72 25.97
C ARG A 141 7.77 25.48 27.36
N GLY A 142 8.07 24.35 27.98
CA GLY A 142 7.67 24.05 29.34
C GLY A 142 6.95 22.70 29.51
N ASP A 143 6.62 22.01 28.45
CA ASP A 143 6.15 20.63 28.53
C ASP A 143 7.32 19.71 28.86
N THR A 144 7.36 19.26 30.10
CA THR A 144 8.35 18.30 30.61
C THR A 144 8.02 16.86 30.25
N ALA A 145 6.92 16.62 29.52
CA ALA A 145 6.52 15.30 29.06
C ALA A 145 7.42 14.85 27.89
N THR A 146 8.07 13.71 28.05
CA THR A 146 8.71 12.98 26.97
C THR A 146 7.65 12.51 25.95
N ASN A 147 7.92 12.64 24.66
CA ASN A 147 7.05 12.22 23.56
C ASN A 147 5.82 13.13 23.28
N VAL A 148 5.90 14.41 23.58
CA VAL A 148 4.86 15.36 23.16
C VAL A 148 4.92 15.56 21.64
N THR A 149 3.79 15.41 21.00
CA THR A 149 3.62 15.61 19.55
C THR A 149 2.59 16.69 19.28
N LYS A 150 2.66 17.29 18.11
CA LYS A 150 1.70 18.27 17.59
C LYS A 150 1.29 17.92 16.17
N VAL A 151 0.21 18.53 15.70
CA VAL A 151 -0.24 18.35 14.32
C VAL A 151 0.56 19.26 13.39
N ALA A 152 0.96 18.71 12.25
CA ALA A 152 1.60 19.45 11.17
C ALA A 152 0.92 19.14 9.84
N THR A 153 0.83 20.16 8.98
CA THR A 153 0.36 20.03 7.61
C THR A 153 1.55 19.93 6.67
N LEU A 154 1.53 18.94 5.81
CA LEU A 154 2.55 18.69 4.80
C LEU A 154 2.26 19.44 3.49
N GLU A 155 3.28 19.61 2.64
CA GLU A 155 3.14 20.26 1.34
C GLU A 155 2.12 19.59 0.41
N THR A 156 1.80 18.31 0.64
CA THR A 156 0.75 17.58 -0.09
C THR A 156 -0.67 17.83 0.44
N GLY A 157 -0.80 18.61 1.51
CA GLY A 157 -2.07 18.84 2.20
C GLY A 157 -2.43 17.81 3.27
N ALA A 158 -1.68 16.72 3.38
CA ALA A 158 -1.87 15.72 4.43
C ALA A 158 -1.46 16.27 5.80
N THR A 159 -2.11 15.80 6.86
CA THR A 159 -1.76 16.15 8.25
C THR A 159 -1.23 14.92 8.97
N ILE A 160 -0.17 15.12 9.75
CA ILE A 160 0.43 14.08 10.58
C ILE A 160 0.83 14.65 11.94
N ARG A 161 1.16 13.78 12.87
CA ARG A 161 1.74 14.16 14.15
C ARG A 161 3.25 14.16 14.08
N VAL A 162 3.86 15.23 14.55
CA VAL A 162 5.31 15.43 14.59
C VAL A 162 5.77 15.80 15.99
N PRO A 163 7.05 15.57 16.33
CA PRO A 163 7.63 16.10 17.58
C PRO A 163 7.49 17.63 17.67
N ILE A 164 7.39 18.15 18.89
CA ILE A 164 7.20 19.59 19.12
C ILE A 164 8.30 20.49 18.60
N PHE A 165 9.52 19.94 18.38
CA PHE A 165 10.68 20.69 17.87
C PHE A 165 10.66 20.89 16.33
N ILE A 166 9.71 20.30 15.63
CA ILE A 166 9.55 20.48 14.18
C ILE A 166 8.85 21.81 13.91
N ASN A 167 9.38 22.56 12.95
CA ASN A 167 8.87 23.89 12.59
C ASN A 167 8.36 23.90 11.15
N THR A 168 7.60 24.94 10.81
CA THR A 168 7.24 25.25 9.42
C THR A 168 8.52 25.38 8.59
N ASP A 169 8.47 24.93 7.35
CA ASP A 169 9.58 24.84 6.39
C ASP A 169 10.60 23.73 6.67
N ASP A 170 10.52 23.02 7.77
CA ASP A 170 11.32 21.81 7.97
C ASP A 170 10.91 20.74 6.95
N VAL A 171 11.88 20.01 6.42
CA VAL A 171 11.65 18.82 5.59
C VAL A 171 11.80 17.59 6.47
N ILE A 172 10.82 16.73 6.41
CA ILE A 172 10.77 15.52 7.24
C ILE A 172 10.61 14.27 6.40
N LYS A 173 11.08 13.16 6.94
CA LYS A 173 10.88 11.83 6.38
C LYS A 173 9.66 11.16 7.01
N VAL A 174 8.77 10.66 6.16
CA VAL A 174 7.49 10.03 6.56
C VAL A 174 7.43 8.61 6.02
N ASP A 175 6.96 7.68 6.83
CA ASP A 175 6.58 6.34 6.39
C ASP A 175 5.15 6.40 5.83
N THR A 176 4.99 6.20 4.54
CA THR A 176 3.67 6.28 3.88
C THR A 176 2.73 5.15 4.26
N ARG A 177 3.25 4.02 4.74
CA ARG A 177 2.44 2.86 5.17
C ARG A 177 1.69 3.13 6.47
N THR A 178 2.31 3.87 7.38
CA THR A 178 1.77 4.17 8.71
C THR A 178 1.33 5.62 8.88
N GLY A 179 1.84 6.52 8.03
CA GLY A 179 1.65 7.96 8.15
C GLY A 179 2.46 8.60 9.27
N GLU A 180 3.50 7.92 9.74
CA GLU A 180 4.30 8.35 10.89
C GLU A 180 5.53 9.13 10.47
N TYR A 181 5.85 10.15 11.28
CA TYR A 181 7.13 10.85 11.23
C TYR A 181 8.28 9.91 11.62
N LEU A 182 9.35 9.92 10.86
CA LEU A 182 10.55 9.14 11.14
C LEU A 182 11.72 10.00 11.62
N SER A 183 12.03 11.04 10.86
CA SER A 183 13.17 11.92 11.15
C SER A 183 13.07 13.24 10.38
N ARG A 184 13.92 14.20 10.72
CA ARG A 184 14.24 15.30 9.77
C ARG A 184 15.00 14.72 8.58
N ALA A 185 14.73 15.25 7.41
CA ALA A 185 15.45 14.90 6.19
C ALA A 185 16.84 15.59 6.15
#